data_da6b80b3b8765eeefeb8b00debf5fbed
#
_entry.id   da6b80b3b8765eeefeb8b00debf5fbed
#
_cell.length_a   1.000
_cell.length_b   1.000
_cell.length_c   1.000
_cell.angle_alpha   90.00
_cell.angle_beta   90.00
_cell.angle_gamma   90.00
#
_symmetry.space_group_name_H-M   'P 1'
#
loop_
_entity.id
_entity.type
_entity.pdbx_description
1 polymer ?
#
loop_
_entity_poly.entity_id
_entity_poly.type
_entity_poly.pdbx_seq_one_letter_code
_entity_poly.pdbx_strand_id
1 'polypeptide(L)' 'MSIYDQLTKRQKEVYIFIRDKIQNRGYGPTVREIGAKFKISSPNGVMCHLKALEKKGLITREPNMSRAIQL' A
#
# COMPACT_ATOMS: atom_id res chain seq x y z
N MET A 1 -19.49 11.01 0.92
CA MET A 1 -18.82 9.97 0.12
C MET A 1 -17.65 9.38 0.88
N SER A 2 -17.43 8.10 0.69
CA SER A 2 -16.31 7.41 1.32
C SER A 2 -15.00 7.83 0.65
N ILE A 3 -13.90 7.85 1.43
CA ILE A 3 -12.58 8.11 0.86
C ILE A 3 -12.20 7.06 -0.19
N TYR A 4 -12.79 5.86 -0.09
CA TYR A 4 -12.55 4.81 -1.08
C TYR A 4 -13.06 5.19 -2.47
N ASP A 5 -14.03 6.07 -2.57
CA ASP A 5 -14.56 6.49 -3.86
C ASP A 5 -13.58 7.33 -4.65
N GLN A 6 -12.53 7.84 -3.99
CA GLN A 6 -11.49 8.63 -4.63
C GLN A 6 -10.32 7.79 -5.13
N LEU A 7 -10.36 6.48 -4.87
CA LEU A 7 -9.28 5.57 -5.24
C LEU A 7 -9.61 4.86 -6.55
N THR A 8 -8.58 4.61 -7.36
CA THR A 8 -8.75 3.71 -8.49
C THR A 8 -8.96 2.29 -7.94
N LYS A 9 -9.45 1.40 -8.79
CA LYS A 9 -9.66 0.01 -8.38
C LYS A 9 -8.37 -0.61 -7.85
N ARG A 10 -7.25 -0.38 -8.54
CA ARG A 10 -5.96 -0.94 -8.13
C ARG A 10 -5.49 -0.34 -6.81
N GLN A 11 -5.64 0.97 -6.64
CA GLN A 11 -5.26 1.62 -5.40
C GLN A 11 -6.05 1.07 -4.21
N LYS A 12 -7.33 0.85 -4.41
CA LYS A 12 -8.19 0.29 -3.38
C LYS A 12 -7.72 -1.13 -3.00
N GLU A 13 -7.40 -1.95 -3.99
CA GLU A 13 -6.92 -3.31 -3.75
C GLU A 13 -5.61 -3.30 -2.97
N VAL A 14 -4.69 -2.43 -3.34
CA VAL A 14 -3.41 -2.29 -2.64
C VAL A 14 -3.64 -1.87 -1.18
N TYR A 15 -4.52 -0.91 -0.96
CA TYR A 15 -4.82 -0.45 0.39
C TYR A 15 -5.41 -1.58 1.24
N ILE A 16 -6.36 -2.34 0.69
CA ILE A 16 -6.97 -3.45 1.41
C ILE A 16 -5.92 -4.51 1.75
N PHE A 17 -5.02 -4.79 0.82
CA PHE A 17 -3.94 -5.75 1.07
C PHE A 17 -3.04 -5.28 2.22
N ILE A 18 -2.67 -4.00 2.23
CA ILE A 18 -1.85 -3.42 3.29
C ILE A 18 -2.57 -3.53 4.64
N ARG A 19 -3.83 -3.13 4.68
CA ARG A 19 -4.62 -3.17 5.91
C ARG A 19 -4.73 -4.61 6.43
N ASP A 20 -4.98 -5.55 5.53
CA ASP A 20 -5.13 -6.95 5.89
C ASP A 20 -3.85 -7.49 6.52
N LYS A 21 -2.69 -7.19 5.94
CA LYS A 21 -1.42 -7.64 6.49
C LYS A 21 -1.15 -7.04 7.86
N ILE A 22 -1.43 -5.75 8.04
CA ILE A 22 -1.23 -5.11 9.34
C ILE A 22 -2.13 -5.74 10.40
N GLN A 23 -3.39 -6.01 10.07
CA GLN A 23 -4.33 -6.59 11.01
C GLN A 23 -4.00 -8.04 11.34
N ASN A 24 -3.49 -8.80 10.37
CA ASN A 24 -3.26 -10.23 10.56
C ASN A 24 -1.91 -10.56 11.16
N ARG A 25 -0.88 -9.75 10.92
CA ARG A 25 0.47 -10.05 11.42
C ARG A 25 1.14 -8.89 12.15
N GLY A 26 0.44 -7.76 12.31
CA GLY A 26 0.93 -6.64 13.10
C GLY A 26 1.90 -5.70 12.39
N TYR A 27 2.24 -5.96 11.12
CA TYR A 27 3.10 -5.06 10.34
C TYR A 27 2.71 -5.12 8.87
N GLY A 28 3.00 -4.03 8.15
CA GLY A 28 2.61 -3.92 6.75
C GLY A 28 3.49 -4.72 5.81
N PRO A 29 3.04 -4.89 4.55
CA PRO A 29 3.82 -5.61 3.54
C PRO A 29 4.98 -4.76 3.03
N THR A 30 5.99 -5.44 2.48
CA THR A 30 7.08 -4.74 1.79
C THR A 30 6.64 -4.41 0.36
N VAL A 31 7.40 -3.52 -0.29
CA VAL A 31 7.19 -3.21 -1.70
C VAL A 31 7.26 -4.49 -2.54
N ARG A 32 8.19 -5.38 -2.23
CA ARG A 32 8.34 -6.65 -2.94
C ARG A 32 7.09 -7.53 -2.79
N GLU A 33 6.55 -7.59 -1.58
CA GLU A 33 5.34 -8.37 -1.33
C GLU A 33 4.16 -7.84 -2.14
N ILE A 34 4.02 -6.53 -2.19
CA ILE A 34 2.94 -5.90 -2.97
C ILE A 34 3.14 -6.19 -4.45
N GLY A 35 4.35 -6.06 -4.94
CA GLY A 35 4.65 -6.35 -6.34
C GLY A 35 4.32 -7.78 -6.71
N ALA A 36 4.67 -8.73 -5.85
CA ALA A 36 4.38 -10.14 -6.08
C ALA A 36 2.87 -10.39 -6.08
N LYS A 37 2.16 -9.79 -5.14
CA LYS A 37 0.71 -9.98 -5.02
C LYS A 37 -0.03 -9.48 -6.25
N PHE A 38 0.35 -8.33 -6.76
CA PHE A 38 -0.36 -7.69 -7.87
C PHE A 38 0.35 -7.85 -9.22
N LYS A 39 1.38 -8.70 -9.25
CA LYS A 39 2.13 -9.00 -10.47
C LYS A 39 2.69 -7.73 -11.13
N ILE A 40 3.19 -6.83 -10.29
CA ILE A 40 3.83 -5.61 -10.76
C ILE A 40 5.33 -5.87 -10.83
N SER A 41 5.89 -5.86 -12.04
CA SER A 41 7.28 -6.23 -12.25
C SER A 41 8.27 -5.13 -11.84
N SER A 42 7.80 -3.88 -11.74
CA SER A 42 8.66 -2.74 -11.43
C SER A 42 8.37 -2.21 -10.02
N PRO A 43 9.40 -2.00 -9.19
CA PRO A 43 9.20 -1.34 -7.90
C PRO A 43 8.58 0.04 -8.04
N ASN A 44 8.85 0.75 -9.14
CA ASN A 44 8.26 2.07 -9.37
C ASN A 44 6.73 1.99 -9.51
N GLY A 45 6.22 0.92 -10.11
CA GLY A 45 4.78 0.73 -10.21
C GLY A 45 4.12 0.60 -8.85
N VAL A 46 4.76 -0.15 -7.95
CA VAL A 46 4.27 -0.28 -6.58
C VAL A 46 4.33 1.06 -5.86
N MET A 47 5.45 1.76 -6.00
CA MET A 47 5.64 3.06 -5.34
C MET A 47 4.62 4.09 -5.80
N CYS A 48 4.21 4.07 -7.06
CA CYS A 48 3.16 4.96 -7.53
C CYS A 48 1.87 4.80 -6.73
N HIS A 49 1.47 3.56 -6.50
CA HIS A 49 0.27 3.30 -5.72
C HIS A 49 0.45 3.73 -4.26
N LEU A 50 1.60 3.44 -3.69
CA LEU A 50 1.88 3.81 -2.30
C LEU A 50 1.91 5.31 -2.11
N LYS A 51 2.52 6.04 -3.04
CA LYS A 51 2.56 7.50 -2.97
C LYS A 51 1.16 8.09 -3.06
N ALA A 52 0.31 7.53 -3.92
CA ALA A 52 -1.07 7.99 -4.04
C ALA A 52 -1.85 7.79 -2.74
N LEU A 53 -1.69 6.62 -2.12
CA LEU A 53 -2.37 6.32 -0.85
C LEU A 53 -1.84 7.20 0.28
N GLU A 54 -0.54 7.43 0.33
CA GLU A 54 0.07 8.30 1.32
C GLU A 54 -0.42 9.74 1.17
N LYS A 55 -0.51 10.22 -0.06
CA LYS A 55 -1.00 11.56 -0.35
C LYS A 55 -2.43 11.75 0.13
N LYS A 56 -3.24 10.70 0.05
CA LYS A 56 -4.62 10.75 0.49
C LYS A 56 -4.76 10.52 2.00
N GLY A 57 -3.66 10.32 2.71
CA GLY A 57 -3.68 10.12 4.15
C GLY A 57 -4.12 8.75 4.61
N LEU A 58 -4.15 7.77 3.72
CA LEU A 58 -4.61 6.42 4.06
C LEU A 58 -3.51 5.56 4.67
N ILE A 59 -2.26 5.83 4.31
CA ILE A 59 -1.10 5.11 4.85
C ILE A 59 0.00 6.09 5.19
N THR A 60 0.95 5.63 6.02
CA THR A 60 2.18 6.36 6.27
C THR A 60 3.35 5.43 5.97
N ARG A 61 4.50 5.99 5.63
CA ARG A 61 5.71 5.23 5.34
C ARG A 61 6.90 5.83 6.07
N GLU A 62 7.73 4.93 6.61
CA GLU A 62 9.00 5.34 7.23
C GLU A 62 10.10 5.17 6.18
N PRO A 63 10.77 6.23 5.75
CA PRO A 63 11.69 6.14 4.62
C PRO A 63 12.91 5.26 4.87
N ASN A 64 13.28 5.00 6.11
CA ASN A 64 14.49 4.26 6.46
C ASN A 64 14.25 2.79 6.78
N MET A 65 13.01 2.31 6.62
CA MET A 65 12.68 0.93 7.00
C MET A 65 11.93 0.24 5.86
N SER A 66 12.30 -1.01 5.59
CA SER A 66 11.70 -1.76 4.50
C SER A 66 10.27 -2.22 4.79
N ARG A 67 9.87 -2.27 6.07
CA ARG A 67 8.52 -2.70 6.48
C ARG A 67 7.78 -1.57 7.17
N ALA A 68 7.89 -0.38 6.63
CA ALA A 68 7.44 0.80 7.35
C ALA A 68 6.11 1.35 6.85
N ILE A 69 5.33 0.55 6.15
CA ILE A 69 4.00 0.96 5.72
C ILE A 69 3.02 0.75 6.87
N GLN A 70 2.36 1.82 7.30
CA GLN A 70 1.40 1.78 8.41
C GLN A 70 0.11 2.49 7.98
N LEU A 71 -0.94 2.15 8.67
CA LEU A 71 -2.23 2.81 8.46
C LEU A 71 -2.32 4.13 9.21
#